data_1671604cee6139fa7f8f19deb75485df
#
_entry.id   1671604cee6139fa7f8f19deb75485df
#
_cell.length_a   1.000
_cell.length_b   1.000
_cell.length_c   1.000
_cell.angle_alpha   90.00
_cell.angle_beta   90.00
_cell.angle_gamma   90.00
#
_symmetry.space_group_name_H-M   'P 1'
#
loop_
_entity.id
_entity.type
_entity.pdbx_description
1 polymer ?
#
loop_
_entity_poly.entity_id
_entity_poly.type
_entity_poly.pdbx_seq_one_letter_code
_entity_poly.pdbx_strand_id
1 'polypeptide(L)'
;LLPRLEWRRCGGKATLRLTLFSESSLQHDAIKAKEFIATLVSIKSLPGLHLTTTREQHWPDKTGWTRLIELATQTIAEGELDKVVFARATDLHFASPVNAAAMMAASRRLNLNCYHFFMAFDGETAFLGSSPERLWRRRAKALRTEALAGTVANHPDDKQAQQLGEWLMA
;
A
#
# COMPACT_ATOMS: atom_id res chain seq x y z
N LEU A 1 10.71 -7.88 12.97
CA LEU A 1 10.44 -6.63 13.71
C LEU A 1 9.32 -6.88 14.71
N LEU A 2 9.60 -6.65 16.00
CA LEU A 2 8.58 -6.63 17.05
C LEU A 2 8.29 -5.16 17.36
N PRO A 3 7.05 -4.67 17.16
CA PRO A 3 6.72 -3.29 17.45
C PRO A 3 6.76 -3.05 18.97
N ARG A 4 7.36 -1.95 19.38
CA ARG A 4 7.34 -1.51 20.78
C ARG A 4 5.93 -1.15 21.23
N LEU A 5 5.16 -0.52 20.34
CA LEU A 5 3.78 -0.15 20.55
C LEU A 5 2.95 -0.62 19.37
N GLU A 6 1.88 -1.37 19.63
CA GLU A 6 0.91 -1.82 18.62
C GLU A 6 -0.48 -1.35 19.01
N TRP A 7 -1.09 -0.55 18.14
CA TRP A 7 -2.51 -0.23 18.24
C TRP A 7 -3.30 -1.04 17.22
N ARG A 8 -4.29 -1.76 17.68
CA ARG A 8 -5.13 -2.63 16.84
C ARG A 8 -6.60 -2.33 17.05
N ARG A 9 -7.33 -2.20 15.96
CA ARG A 9 -8.80 -2.11 15.96
C ARG A 9 -9.40 -3.26 15.17
N CYS A 10 -10.30 -4.00 15.78
CA CYS A 10 -10.99 -5.12 15.13
C CYS A 10 -12.39 -5.27 15.74
N GLY A 11 -13.44 -5.33 14.89
CA GLY A 11 -14.82 -5.53 15.34
C GLY A 11 -15.31 -4.54 16.41
N GLY A 12 -14.99 -3.26 16.27
CA GLY A 12 -15.35 -2.21 17.24
C GLY A 12 -14.48 -2.16 18.50
N LYS A 13 -13.62 -3.16 18.74
CA LYS A 13 -12.66 -3.21 19.83
C LYS A 13 -11.33 -2.56 19.44
N ALA A 14 -10.83 -1.67 20.28
CA ALA A 14 -9.47 -1.12 20.15
C ALA A 14 -8.59 -1.72 21.26
N THR A 15 -7.37 -2.12 20.90
CA THR A 15 -6.38 -2.68 21.82
C THR A 15 -5.06 -1.97 21.60
N LEU A 16 -4.46 -1.47 22.66
CA LEU A 16 -3.10 -0.99 22.69
C LEU A 16 -2.23 -2.05 23.36
N ARG A 17 -1.21 -2.52 22.65
CA ARG A 17 -0.23 -3.47 23.16
C ARG A 17 1.11 -2.81 23.23
N LEU A 18 1.77 -2.93 24.36
CA LEU A 18 3.15 -2.53 24.57
C LEU A 18 4.01 -3.77 24.71
N THR A 19 5.10 -3.83 23.95
CA THR A 19 6.10 -4.90 24.06
C THR A 19 7.34 -4.33 24.75
N LEU A 20 7.71 -4.92 25.88
CA LEU A 20 8.87 -4.52 26.66
C LEU A 20 9.96 -5.56 26.52
N PHE A 21 11.17 -5.09 26.27
CA PHE A 21 12.41 -5.86 26.39
C PHE A 21 13.26 -5.17 27.45
N SER A 22 13.70 -5.95 28.42
CA SER A 22 14.52 -5.41 29.50
C SER A 22 15.70 -6.32 29.75
N GLU A 23 16.87 -5.73 29.88
CA GLU A 23 18.10 -6.42 30.29
C GLU A 23 18.33 -6.30 31.80
N SER A 24 17.52 -5.49 32.52
CA SER A 24 17.71 -5.23 33.93
C SER A 24 16.44 -5.46 34.75
N SER A 25 15.43 -4.60 34.60
CA SER A 25 14.19 -4.61 35.38
C SER A 25 12.97 -4.29 34.55
N LEU A 26 12.12 -5.29 34.33
CA LEU A 26 10.83 -5.11 33.66
C LEU A 26 9.93 -4.08 34.37
N GLN A 27 10.02 -3.99 35.70
CA GLN A 27 9.23 -3.02 36.47
C GLN A 27 9.63 -1.59 36.15
N HIS A 28 10.91 -1.29 36.09
CA HIS A 28 11.42 0.03 35.74
C HIS A 28 11.03 0.42 34.30
N ASP A 29 11.20 -0.50 33.36
CA ASP A 29 10.85 -0.26 31.97
C ASP A 29 9.34 -0.12 31.78
N ALA A 30 8.52 -0.83 32.58
CA ALA A 30 7.07 -0.66 32.57
C ALA A 30 6.63 0.73 33.07
N ILE A 31 7.33 1.31 34.04
CA ILE A 31 7.06 2.69 34.50
C ILE A 31 7.36 3.68 33.37
N LYS A 32 8.55 3.61 32.75
CA LYS A 32 8.92 4.46 31.60
C LYS A 32 7.94 4.32 30.44
N ALA A 33 7.46 3.11 30.21
CA ALA A 33 6.49 2.84 29.16
C ALA A 33 5.11 3.45 29.45
N LYS A 34 4.66 3.46 30.71
CA LYS A 34 3.43 4.16 31.12
C LYS A 34 3.58 5.68 30.96
N GLU A 35 4.71 6.24 31.34
CA GLU A 35 5.02 7.66 31.15
C GLU A 35 4.98 8.00 29.65
N PHE A 36 5.61 7.19 28.79
CA PHE A 36 5.55 7.37 27.34
C PHE A 36 4.11 7.31 26.81
N ILE A 37 3.29 6.34 27.25
CA ILE A 37 1.89 6.25 26.83
C ILE A 37 1.11 7.50 27.25
N ALA A 38 1.39 8.06 28.43
CA ALA A 38 0.76 9.29 28.92
C ALA A 38 1.11 10.52 28.07
N THR A 39 2.23 10.50 27.33
CA THR A 39 2.60 11.57 26.39
C THR A 39 1.89 11.48 25.05
N LEU A 40 1.24 10.33 24.74
CA LEU A 40 0.49 10.16 23.50
C LEU A 40 -0.77 11.04 23.52
N VAL A 41 -0.71 12.12 22.79
CA VAL A 41 -1.83 13.05 22.64
C VAL A 41 -2.84 12.55 21.60
N SER A 42 -4.08 13.02 21.74
CA SER A 42 -5.09 12.79 20.72
C SER A 42 -4.65 13.33 19.36
N ILE A 43 -4.90 12.56 18.31
CA ILE A 43 -4.54 12.91 16.93
C ILE A 43 -5.29 14.18 16.53
N LYS A 44 -4.56 15.21 16.15
CA LYS A 44 -5.14 16.36 15.44
C LYS A 44 -5.65 15.92 14.07
N SER A 45 -6.64 16.64 13.54
CA SER A 45 -7.09 16.42 12.17
C SER A 45 -5.89 16.55 11.22
N LEU A 46 -5.80 15.64 10.25
CA LEU A 46 -4.78 15.74 9.21
C LEU A 46 -5.03 16.99 8.36
N PRO A 47 -3.98 17.66 7.89
CA PRO A 47 -4.12 18.78 6.97
C PRO A 47 -4.80 18.32 5.68
N GLY A 48 -5.45 19.26 4.98
CA GLY A 48 -5.91 19.01 3.61
C GLY A 48 -4.73 18.66 2.70
N LEU A 49 -4.95 17.73 1.76
CA LEU A 49 -3.95 17.39 0.76
C LEU A 49 -4.07 18.32 -0.43
N HIS A 50 -3.12 19.23 -0.60
CA HIS A 50 -2.98 20.11 -1.75
C HIS A 50 -1.64 19.82 -2.40
N LEU A 51 -1.67 19.32 -3.64
CA LEU A 51 -0.48 18.92 -4.38
C LEU A 51 -0.39 19.77 -5.65
N THR A 52 0.72 20.50 -5.80
CA THR A 52 1.08 21.19 -7.03
C THR A 52 2.37 20.58 -7.54
N THR A 53 2.25 19.77 -8.60
CA THR A 53 3.41 19.16 -9.23
C THR A 53 4.19 20.20 -10.01
N THR A 54 5.49 20.28 -9.76
CA THR A 54 6.43 21.20 -10.44
C THR A 54 7.26 20.50 -11.48
N ARG A 55 7.50 19.20 -11.29
CA ARG A 55 8.28 18.36 -12.22
C ARG A 55 7.80 16.93 -12.14
N GLU A 56 7.77 16.25 -13.28
CA GLU A 56 7.50 14.83 -13.41
C GLU A 56 8.61 14.18 -14.23
N GLN A 57 9.08 13.01 -13.81
CA GLN A 57 10.11 12.26 -14.50
C GLN A 57 9.79 10.76 -14.44
N HIS A 58 9.88 10.10 -15.58
CA HIS A 58 9.58 8.67 -15.72
C HIS A 58 10.83 7.84 -15.91
N TRP A 59 10.88 6.65 -15.31
CA TRP A 59 11.96 5.67 -15.42
C TRP A 59 11.40 4.26 -15.73
N PRO A 60 11.61 3.73 -16.94
CA PRO A 60 12.18 4.40 -18.10
C PRO A 60 11.26 5.52 -18.62
N ASP A 61 11.80 6.40 -19.44
CA ASP A 61 11.02 7.39 -20.19
C ASP A 61 10.16 6.71 -21.28
N LYS A 62 9.37 7.48 -22.04
CA LYS A 62 8.46 6.94 -23.05
C LYS A 62 9.20 6.12 -24.11
N THR A 63 10.37 6.60 -24.57
CA THR A 63 11.17 5.92 -25.58
C THR A 63 11.72 4.59 -25.05
N GLY A 64 12.30 4.61 -23.85
CA GLY A 64 12.80 3.43 -23.17
C GLY A 64 11.70 2.40 -22.90
N TRP A 65 10.50 2.86 -22.49
CA TRP A 65 9.34 1.99 -22.30
C TRP A 65 8.90 1.30 -23.59
N THR A 66 8.80 2.05 -24.72
CA THR A 66 8.45 1.51 -26.02
C THR A 66 9.43 0.42 -26.45
N ARG A 67 10.73 0.68 -26.32
CA ARG A 67 11.78 -0.32 -26.65
C ARG A 67 11.67 -1.59 -25.82
N LEU A 68 11.36 -1.47 -24.51
CA LEU A 68 11.15 -2.64 -23.63
C LEU A 68 9.96 -3.48 -24.08
N ILE A 69 8.86 -2.84 -24.47
CA ILE A 69 7.67 -3.57 -24.98
C ILE A 69 7.99 -4.24 -26.32
N GLU A 70 8.65 -3.58 -27.25
CA GLU A 70 9.07 -4.15 -28.56
C GLU A 70 9.97 -5.37 -28.35
N LEU A 71 10.99 -5.25 -27.48
CA LEU A 71 11.87 -6.37 -27.15
C LEU A 71 11.11 -7.54 -26.54
N ALA A 72 10.21 -7.28 -25.57
CA ALA A 72 9.45 -8.31 -24.91
C ALA A 72 8.53 -9.05 -25.87
N THR A 73 7.82 -8.32 -26.74
CA THR A 73 6.91 -8.93 -27.72
C THR A 73 7.67 -9.77 -28.75
N GLN A 74 8.85 -9.32 -29.17
CA GLN A 74 9.74 -10.11 -30.02
C GLN A 74 10.20 -11.39 -29.32
N THR A 75 10.73 -11.30 -28.10
CA THR A 75 11.24 -12.44 -27.33
C THR A 75 10.13 -13.48 -27.05
N ILE A 76 8.88 -13.02 -26.83
CA ILE A 76 7.72 -13.90 -26.68
C ILE A 76 7.39 -14.57 -28.02
N ALA A 77 7.44 -13.84 -29.14
CA ALA A 77 7.17 -14.41 -30.48
C ALA A 77 8.23 -15.44 -30.88
N GLU A 78 9.45 -15.30 -30.45
CA GLU A 78 10.57 -16.24 -30.65
C GLU A 78 10.47 -17.48 -29.71
N GLY A 79 9.54 -17.47 -28.75
CA GLY A 79 9.33 -18.58 -27.81
C GLY A 79 10.35 -18.67 -26.68
N GLU A 80 11.15 -17.63 -26.47
CA GLU A 80 12.13 -17.57 -25.37
C GLU A 80 11.48 -17.22 -24.02
N LEU A 81 10.33 -16.52 -24.05
CA LEU A 81 9.52 -16.17 -22.90
C LEU A 81 8.05 -16.39 -23.18
N ASP A 82 7.30 -16.88 -22.19
CA ASP A 82 5.84 -16.97 -22.28
C ASP A 82 5.18 -15.67 -21.83
N LYS A 83 5.76 -15.00 -20.84
CA LYS A 83 5.20 -13.81 -20.21
C LYS A 83 6.27 -12.98 -19.51
N VAL A 84 6.11 -11.66 -19.56
CA VAL A 84 6.89 -10.71 -18.77
C VAL A 84 5.99 -9.62 -18.19
N VAL A 85 6.31 -9.17 -16.99
CA VAL A 85 5.65 -8.04 -16.34
C VAL A 85 6.66 -6.94 -16.10
N PHE A 86 6.43 -5.77 -16.69
CA PHE A 86 7.27 -4.61 -16.51
C PHE A 86 6.75 -3.70 -15.40
N ALA A 87 7.67 -2.99 -14.77
CA ALA A 87 7.37 -1.89 -13.86
C ALA A 87 8.00 -0.59 -14.36
N ARG A 88 7.36 0.52 -14.04
CA ARG A 88 7.85 1.87 -14.32
C ARG A 88 7.79 2.70 -13.03
N ALA A 89 8.83 3.47 -12.77
CA ALA A 89 8.82 4.49 -11.72
C ALA A 89 8.46 5.86 -12.30
N THR A 90 7.84 6.68 -11.48
CA THR A 90 7.58 8.09 -11.77
C THR A 90 7.95 8.92 -10.56
N ASP A 91 8.89 9.85 -10.74
CA ASP A 91 9.27 10.83 -9.73
C ASP A 91 8.41 12.07 -9.90
N LEU A 92 7.69 12.45 -8.86
CA LEU A 92 6.89 13.66 -8.79
C LEU A 92 7.53 14.63 -7.80
N HIS A 93 7.86 15.82 -8.28
CA HIS A 93 8.32 16.91 -7.43
C HIS A 93 7.17 17.87 -7.18
N PHE A 94 7.00 18.26 -5.94
CA PHE A 94 5.92 19.16 -5.53
C PHE A 94 6.48 20.51 -5.07
N ALA A 95 5.67 21.57 -5.18
CA ALA A 95 6.03 22.92 -4.77
C ALA A 95 6.26 23.05 -3.25
N SER A 96 5.72 22.13 -2.47
CA SER A 96 5.88 22.07 -1.01
C SER A 96 5.99 20.63 -0.53
N PRO A 97 6.57 20.39 0.67
CA PRO A 97 6.66 19.06 1.24
C PRO A 97 5.30 18.39 1.35
N VAL A 98 5.22 17.11 0.98
CA VAL A 98 3.99 16.31 1.01
C VAL A 98 3.80 15.70 2.38
N ASN A 99 2.64 15.93 2.99
CA ASN A 99 2.27 15.21 4.21
C ASN A 99 1.85 13.78 3.84
N ALA A 100 2.72 12.82 4.09
CA ALA A 100 2.51 11.42 3.73
C ALA A 100 1.28 10.80 4.42
N ALA A 101 0.96 11.19 5.66
CA ALA A 101 -0.23 10.72 6.37
C ALA A 101 -1.52 11.25 5.72
N ALA A 102 -1.53 12.53 5.29
CA ALA A 102 -2.65 13.12 4.55
C ALA A 102 -2.82 12.44 3.18
N MET A 103 -1.72 12.12 2.49
CA MET A 103 -1.72 11.37 1.23
C MET A 103 -2.33 9.97 1.42
N MET A 104 -1.93 9.23 2.45
CA MET A 104 -2.54 7.93 2.77
C MET A 104 -4.03 8.07 3.10
N ALA A 105 -4.43 9.08 3.86
CA ALA A 105 -5.83 9.31 4.18
C ALA A 105 -6.68 9.62 2.94
N ALA A 106 -6.12 10.35 1.96
CA ALA A 106 -6.77 10.58 0.67
C ALA A 106 -6.85 9.30 -0.16
N SER A 107 -5.76 8.54 -0.27
CA SER A 107 -5.73 7.25 -0.98
C SER A 107 -6.77 6.26 -0.44
N ARG A 108 -6.93 6.16 0.88
CA ARG A 108 -7.94 5.29 1.52
C ARG A 108 -9.38 5.67 1.18
N ARG A 109 -9.65 6.93 0.91
CA ARG A 109 -11.00 7.39 0.53
C ARG A 109 -11.35 7.03 -0.91
N LEU A 110 -10.35 6.95 -1.78
CA LEU A 110 -10.54 6.63 -3.20
C LEU A 110 -10.48 5.12 -3.46
N ASN A 111 -9.63 4.40 -2.75
CA ASN A 111 -9.35 2.98 -2.99
C ASN A 111 -10.01 2.11 -1.92
N LEU A 112 -11.34 2.03 -1.91
CA LEU A 112 -12.13 1.41 -0.84
C LEU A 112 -11.88 -0.10 -0.69
N ASN A 113 -11.57 -0.81 -1.79
CA ASN A 113 -11.37 -2.26 -1.83
C ASN A 113 -9.89 -2.67 -1.86
N CYS A 114 -9.03 -1.85 -1.24
CA CYS A 114 -7.60 -2.09 -1.20
C CYS A 114 -7.09 -2.37 0.21
N TYR A 115 -5.97 -3.06 0.29
CA TYR A 115 -5.11 -3.11 1.47
C TYR A 115 -4.25 -1.85 1.48
N HIS A 116 -4.24 -1.15 2.61
CA HIS A 116 -3.47 0.08 2.78
C HIS A 116 -2.31 -0.19 3.72
N PHE A 117 -1.12 0.22 3.32
CA PHE A 117 0.06 0.15 4.16
C PHE A 117 0.74 1.51 4.23
N PHE A 118 1.31 1.80 5.38
CA PHE A 118 2.02 3.04 5.66
C PHE A 118 3.18 2.74 6.62
N MET A 119 4.39 3.05 6.20
CA MET A 119 5.60 2.93 7.00
C MET A 119 6.32 4.29 6.97
N ALA A 120 6.40 4.95 8.12
CA ALA A 120 7.22 6.14 8.29
C ALA A 120 8.55 5.72 8.91
N PHE A 121 9.65 6.14 8.31
CA PHE A 121 11.00 5.86 8.79
C PHE A 121 11.51 7.00 9.68
N ASP A 122 11.05 8.21 9.39
CA ASP A 122 11.33 9.45 10.12
C ASP A 122 10.19 10.45 9.90
N GLY A 123 10.41 11.72 10.21
CA GLY A 123 9.43 12.79 10.00
C GLY A 123 9.23 13.20 8.55
N GLU A 124 10.13 12.82 7.66
CA GLU A 124 10.20 13.29 6.26
C GLU A 124 10.01 12.16 5.25
N THR A 125 10.37 10.93 5.63
CA THR A 125 10.40 9.78 4.73
C THR A 125 9.34 8.74 5.11
N ALA A 126 8.51 8.38 4.14
CA ALA A 126 7.50 7.33 4.31
C ALA A 126 7.38 6.47 3.05
N PHE A 127 7.03 5.20 3.25
CA PHE A 127 6.61 4.28 2.20
C PHE A 127 5.15 3.93 2.42
N LEU A 128 4.32 4.15 1.42
CA LEU A 128 2.88 3.96 1.52
C LEU A 128 2.27 3.44 0.22
N GLY A 129 1.14 2.77 0.32
CA GLY A 129 0.44 2.30 -0.85
C GLY A 129 -0.93 1.72 -0.55
N SER A 130 -1.68 1.52 -1.65
CA SER A 130 -2.98 0.86 -1.66
C SER A 130 -2.94 -0.23 -2.72
N SER A 131 -3.11 -1.49 -2.32
CA SER A 131 -3.04 -2.65 -3.21
C SER A 131 -4.35 -3.44 -3.15
N PRO A 132 -5.00 -3.73 -4.29
CA PRO A 132 -6.17 -4.62 -4.31
C PRO A 132 -5.77 -6.08 -4.13
N GLU A 133 -4.54 -6.43 -4.47
CA GLU A 133 -4.06 -7.80 -4.49
C GLU A 133 -3.29 -8.18 -3.25
N ARG A 134 -3.45 -9.43 -2.85
CA ARG A 134 -2.79 -10.01 -1.68
C ARG A 134 -1.98 -11.23 -2.10
N LEU A 135 -0.68 -11.20 -1.79
CA LEU A 135 0.22 -12.31 -2.07
C LEU A 135 -0.23 -13.60 -1.36
N TRP A 136 -0.53 -13.51 -0.07
CA TRP A 136 -1.06 -14.63 0.73
C TRP A 136 -1.70 -14.13 2.03
N ARG A 137 -2.50 -14.99 2.64
CA ARG A 137 -3.09 -14.81 3.97
C ARG A 137 -2.96 -16.07 4.78
N ARG A 138 -2.44 -15.95 5.98
CA ARG A 138 -2.37 -17.04 6.95
C ARG A 138 -3.35 -16.82 8.09
N ARG A 139 -4.13 -17.84 8.40
CA ARG A 139 -4.93 -17.92 9.63
C ARG A 139 -4.64 -19.26 10.31
N ALA A 140 -4.01 -19.22 11.48
CA ALA A 140 -3.52 -20.40 12.19
C ALA A 140 -2.67 -21.28 11.25
N LYS A 141 -3.15 -22.49 10.90
CA LYS A 141 -2.49 -23.43 9.99
C LYS A 141 -2.92 -23.30 8.53
N ALA A 142 -3.97 -22.52 8.25
CA ALA A 142 -4.48 -22.35 6.88
C ALA A 142 -3.76 -21.21 6.17
N LEU A 143 -3.25 -21.50 4.98
CA LEU A 143 -2.69 -20.56 4.02
C LEU A 143 -3.66 -20.39 2.86
N ARG A 144 -3.95 -19.15 2.49
CA ARG A 144 -4.73 -18.81 1.31
C ARG A 144 -3.93 -17.86 0.43
N THR A 145 -3.85 -18.16 -0.85
CA THR A 145 -3.31 -17.28 -1.89
C THR A 145 -4.40 -17.03 -2.93
N GLU A 146 -4.24 -15.98 -3.70
CA GLU A 146 -5.14 -15.56 -4.77
C GLU A 146 -4.28 -15.23 -5.98
N ALA A 147 -4.73 -15.62 -7.15
CA ALA A 147 -4.17 -15.19 -8.42
C ALA A 147 -5.29 -14.48 -9.19
N LEU A 148 -5.14 -13.17 -9.36
CA LEU A 148 -6.10 -12.34 -10.08
C LEU A 148 -5.49 -11.96 -11.43
N ALA A 149 -6.22 -12.26 -12.50
CA ALA A 149 -5.82 -11.89 -13.84
C ALA A 149 -7.05 -11.52 -14.66
N GLY A 150 -6.89 -10.51 -15.50
CA GLY A 150 -7.95 -10.02 -16.35
C GLY A 150 -8.57 -8.72 -15.87
N THR A 151 -9.03 -7.95 -16.83
CA THR A 151 -9.73 -6.69 -16.59
C THR A 151 -10.78 -6.50 -17.68
N VAL A 152 -11.97 -6.11 -17.28
CA VAL A 152 -13.05 -5.75 -18.17
C VAL A 152 -13.62 -4.40 -17.74
N ALA A 153 -14.09 -3.61 -18.70
CA ALA A 153 -14.73 -2.34 -18.39
C ALA A 153 -16.01 -2.58 -17.57
N ASN A 154 -16.20 -1.80 -16.51
CA ASN A 154 -17.47 -1.82 -15.79
C ASN A 154 -18.56 -1.13 -16.61
N HIS A 155 -19.80 -1.58 -16.48
CA HIS A 155 -20.95 -1.00 -17.16
C HIS A 155 -22.01 -0.55 -16.15
N PRO A 156 -22.65 0.63 -16.32
CA PRO A 156 -23.69 1.12 -15.42
C PRO A 156 -24.98 0.26 -15.42
N ASP A 157 -25.22 -0.51 -16.46
CA ASP A 157 -26.32 -1.49 -16.53
C ASP A 157 -25.86 -2.82 -15.94
N ASP A 158 -26.58 -3.30 -14.91
CA ASP A 158 -26.23 -4.51 -14.15
C ASP A 158 -26.17 -5.78 -15.00
N LYS A 159 -27.06 -5.92 -16.04
CA LYS A 159 -27.06 -7.09 -16.90
C LYS A 159 -25.82 -7.12 -17.81
N GLN A 160 -25.44 -5.99 -18.35
CA GLN A 160 -24.23 -5.87 -19.15
C GLN A 160 -22.97 -6.05 -18.29
N ALA A 161 -22.95 -5.50 -17.09
CA ALA A 161 -21.86 -5.73 -16.14
C ALA A 161 -21.71 -7.23 -15.80
N GLN A 162 -22.82 -7.94 -15.60
CA GLN A 162 -22.82 -9.38 -15.36
C GLN A 162 -22.29 -10.16 -16.55
N GLN A 163 -22.75 -9.86 -17.78
CA GLN A 163 -22.28 -10.51 -19.01
C GLN A 163 -20.78 -10.32 -19.22
N LEU A 164 -20.27 -9.10 -18.97
CA LEU A 164 -18.84 -8.81 -19.02
C LEU A 164 -18.05 -9.60 -17.97
N GLY A 165 -18.62 -9.77 -16.77
CA GLY A 165 -18.06 -10.61 -15.72
C GLY A 165 -18.00 -12.09 -16.08
N GLU A 166 -19.06 -12.62 -16.68
CA GLU A 166 -19.12 -14.01 -17.18
C GLU A 166 -18.11 -14.25 -18.29
N TRP A 167 -17.98 -13.30 -19.22
CA TRP A 167 -16.96 -13.36 -20.27
C TRP A 167 -15.53 -13.36 -19.71
N LEU A 168 -15.26 -12.59 -18.66
CA LEU A 168 -13.95 -12.55 -18.00
C LEU A 168 -13.60 -13.87 -17.31
N MET A 169 -14.60 -14.67 -16.93
CA MET A 169 -14.44 -15.94 -16.23
C MET A 169 -14.36 -17.16 -17.15
N ALA A 170 -14.70 -17.01 -18.42
CA ALA A 170 -14.65 -18.05 -19.45
C ALA A 170 -13.24 -18.22 -20.00
#